data_666db48b7a44278a17059b2adf0eb59a
#
_entry.id   666db48b7a44278a17059b2adf0eb59a
#
_cell.length_a   1.000
_cell.length_b   1.000
_cell.length_c   1.000
_cell.angle_alpha   90.00
_cell.angle_beta   90.00
_cell.angle_gamma   90.00
#
_symmetry.space_group_name_H-M   'P 1'
#
loop_
_entity.id
_entity.type
_entity.pdbx_description
1 polymer ?
#
loop_
_entity_poly.entity_id
_entity_poly.type
_entity_poly.pdbx_seq_one_letter_code
_entity_poly.pdbx_strand_id
1 'polypeptide(L)'
;MNNDIFIKVSELLENGAKERDHDFHIMTFCTIGKEGVEARSVVLRNFDKDKNIIRFHTDYRSPKLDDIKKNPNTVCLVYSYKLKTQLRIKTVSSIHYDNSIWNDSWNKTGLSSRKCYLTKYNPSSNIEEKDDGLPLELKGKTPTSEQSEEGKKNFCVVDNKIIEIDYLYLKSSGHERMVLDFSNNKFSWIAP
;
A
#
# COMPACT_ATOMS: atom_id res chain seq x y z
N MET A 1 7.59 -9.14 -26.52
CA MET A 1 7.12 -8.57 -25.23
C MET A 1 8.05 -7.42 -24.88
N ASN A 2 7.56 -6.21 -24.67
CA ASN A 2 8.45 -5.09 -24.31
C ASN A 2 8.84 -5.24 -22.84
N ASN A 3 9.89 -6.01 -22.61
CA ASN A 3 10.37 -6.41 -21.29
C ASN A 3 10.92 -5.22 -20.47
N ASP A 4 11.39 -4.16 -21.17
CA ASP A 4 12.12 -3.04 -20.55
C ASP A 4 11.24 -2.19 -19.64
N ILE A 5 9.99 -1.90 -20.05
CA ILE A 5 9.06 -1.14 -19.20
C ILE A 5 8.64 -1.94 -17.98
N PHE A 6 8.41 -3.24 -18.12
CA PHE A 6 8.09 -4.11 -16.99
C PHE A 6 9.27 -4.20 -16.00
N ILE A 7 10.51 -4.31 -16.50
CA ILE A 7 11.70 -4.29 -15.67
C ILE A 7 11.77 -2.97 -14.89
N LYS A 8 11.65 -1.83 -15.60
CA LYS A 8 11.68 -0.49 -14.99
C LYS A 8 10.59 -0.31 -13.92
N VAL A 9 9.35 -0.71 -14.21
CA VAL A 9 8.24 -0.63 -13.24
C VAL A 9 8.50 -1.52 -12.02
N SER A 10 9.04 -2.73 -12.24
CA SER A 10 9.40 -3.64 -11.15
C SER A 10 10.47 -3.04 -10.25
N GLU A 11 11.53 -2.45 -10.81
CA GLU A 11 12.59 -1.77 -10.05
C GLU A 11 12.04 -0.59 -9.22
N LEU A 12 11.14 0.21 -9.80
CA LEU A 12 10.49 1.33 -9.09
C LEU A 12 9.69 0.83 -7.88
N LEU A 13 8.92 -0.26 -8.03
CA LEU A 13 8.13 -0.83 -6.95
C LEU A 13 9.03 -1.52 -5.90
N GLU A 14 10.08 -2.24 -6.31
CA GLU A 14 11.04 -2.85 -5.39
C GLU A 14 11.78 -1.80 -4.55
N ASN A 15 12.28 -0.73 -5.19
CA ASN A 15 12.96 0.35 -4.50
C ASN A 15 12.01 1.12 -3.58
N GLY A 16 10.77 1.39 -4.02
CA GLY A 16 9.72 2.00 -3.20
C GLY A 16 9.38 1.18 -1.95
N ALA A 17 9.45 -0.14 -2.02
CA ALA A 17 9.23 -1.00 -0.87
C ALA A 17 10.40 -0.99 0.13
N LYS A 18 11.64 -0.80 -0.35
CA LYS A 18 12.88 -0.87 0.46
C LYS A 18 13.30 0.49 1.03
N GLU A 19 13.17 1.55 0.26
CA GLU A 19 13.76 2.87 0.53
C GLU A 19 12.67 3.84 0.98
N ARG A 20 12.79 4.37 2.22
CA ARG A 20 11.79 5.29 2.79
C ARG A 20 11.66 6.60 2.03
N ASP A 21 12.76 7.09 1.46
CA ASP A 21 12.81 8.37 0.75
C ASP A 21 12.54 8.23 -0.76
N HIS A 22 12.23 7.01 -1.22
CA HIS A 22 11.89 6.77 -2.60
C HIS A 22 10.46 7.28 -2.90
N ASP A 23 10.27 7.96 -4.03
CA ASP A 23 8.98 8.57 -4.40
C ASP A 23 7.82 7.55 -4.49
N PHE A 24 8.14 6.26 -4.73
CA PHE A 24 7.16 5.16 -4.80
C PHE A 24 6.91 4.49 -3.44
N HIS A 25 7.51 4.99 -2.34
CA HIS A 25 7.29 4.42 -1.01
C HIS A 25 5.87 4.67 -0.49
N ILE A 26 5.29 5.83 -0.82
CA ILE A 26 3.92 6.19 -0.45
C ILE A 26 3.05 6.16 -1.70
N MET A 27 1.98 5.38 -1.65
CA MET A 27 1.00 5.29 -2.73
C MET A 27 -0.37 5.79 -2.25
N THR A 28 -1.15 6.38 -3.16
CA THR A 28 -2.57 6.61 -2.95
C THR A 28 -3.31 5.29 -3.22
N PHE A 29 -4.00 4.78 -2.23
CA PHE A 29 -4.83 3.58 -2.31
C PHE A 29 -6.31 3.97 -2.33
N CYS A 30 -7.04 3.49 -3.34
CA CYS A 30 -8.45 3.82 -3.56
C CYS A 30 -9.32 2.58 -3.40
N THR A 31 -10.42 2.74 -2.65
CA THR A 31 -11.50 1.75 -2.47
C THR A 31 -12.83 2.35 -2.93
N ILE A 32 -13.83 1.52 -3.17
CA ILE A 32 -15.21 1.96 -3.37
C ILE A 32 -15.91 1.85 -2.01
N GLY A 33 -16.11 3.01 -1.38
CA GLY A 33 -16.85 3.14 -0.12
C GLY A 33 -18.35 3.31 -0.34
N LYS A 34 -19.07 3.57 0.76
CA LYS A 34 -20.54 3.73 0.73
C LYS A 34 -21.00 4.92 -0.11
N GLU A 35 -20.27 6.01 -0.07
CA GLU A 35 -20.66 7.29 -0.67
C GLU A 35 -19.82 7.62 -1.93
N GLY A 36 -19.02 6.68 -2.40
CA GLY A 36 -18.19 6.87 -3.57
C GLY A 36 -16.76 6.35 -3.41
N VAL A 37 -15.83 6.94 -4.14
CA VAL A 37 -14.42 6.56 -4.08
C VAL A 37 -13.75 7.18 -2.87
N GLU A 38 -13.16 6.33 -2.04
CA GLU A 38 -12.35 6.70 -0.89
C GLU A 38 -10.87 6.57 -1.22
N ALA A 39 -10.09 7.61 -0.98
CA ALA A 39 -8.64 7.64 -1.25
C ALA A 39 -7.83 7.98 0.01
N ARG A 40 -6.70 7.29 0.20
CA ARG A 40 -5.76 7.54 1.31
C ARG A 40 -4.35 7.12 0.94
N SER A 41 -3.37 7.69 1.62
CA SER A 41 -1.98 7.26 1.50
C SER A 41 -1.74 5.95 2.25
N VAL A 42 -0.98 5.04 1.64
CA VAL A 42 -0.49 3.81 2.25
C VAL A 42 1.00 3.65 1.96
N VAL A 43 1.70 2.96 2.86
CA VAL A 43 3.14 2.68 2.71
C VAL A 43 3.32 1.36 1.98
N LEU A 44 4.01 1.38 0.85
CA LEU A 44 4.42 0.16 0.14
C LEU A 44 5.43 -0.60 1.01
N ARG A 45 5.06 -1.79 1.47
CA ARG A 45 5.87 -2.62 2.38
C ARG A 45 6.58 -3.75 1.68
N ASN A 46 6.02 -4.24 0.59
CA ASN A 46 6.61 -5.31 -0.21
C ASN A 46 6.07 -5.27 -1.64
N PHE A 47 6.89 -5.68 -2.58
CA PHE A 47 6.49 -6.05 -3.93
C PHE A 47 7.03 -7.46 -4.23
N ASP A 48 6.13 -8.40 -4.46
CA ASP A 48 6.43 -9.76 -4.90
C ASP A 48 6.28 -9.78 -6.44
N LYS A 49 7.39 -9.70 -7.14
CA LYS A 49 7.44 -9.63 -8.60
C LYS A 49 6.92 -10.92 -9.26
N ASP A 50 7.21 -12.07 -8.66
CA ASP A 50 6.83 -13.36 -9.24
C ASP A 50 5.33 -13.60 -9.16
N LYS A 51 4.72 -13.10 -8.08
CA LYS A 51 3.27 -13.17 -7.88
C LYS A 51 2.52 -11.93 -8.36
N ASN A 52 3.22 -10.87 -8.76
CA ASN A 52 2.64 -9.56 -9.05
C ASN A 52 1.75 -9.05 -7.90
N ILE A 53 2.29 -9.01 -6.69
CA ILE A 53 1.58 -8.56 -5.48
C ILE A 53 2.31 -7.38 -4.86
N ILE A 54 1.59 -6.29 -4.64
CA ILE A 54 2.03 -5.18 -3.78
C ILE A 54 1.34 -5.29 -2.43
N ARG A 55 2.08 -5.02 -1.35
CA ARG A 55 1.62 -5.20 0.04
C ARG A 55 1.74 -3.91 0.82
N PHE A 56 0.73 -3.62 1.63
CA PHE A 56 0.79 -2.62 2.70
C PHE A 56 0.24 -3.18 4.01
N HIS A 57 0.55 -2.49 5.12
CA HIS A 57 0.02 -2.80 6.44
C HIS A 57 -0.98 -1.74 6.86
N THR A 58 -1.99 -2.13 7.62
CA THR A 58 -3.02 -1.23 8.12
C THR A 58 -3.54 -1.70 9.48
N ASP A 59 -4.31 -0.84 10.15
CA ASP A 59 -5.06 -1.23 11.34
C ASP A 59 -6.28 -2.06 10.92
N TYR A 60 -6.50 -3.19 11.60
CA TYR A 60 -7.62 -4.12 11.35
C TYR A 60 -8.99 -3.48 11.59
N ARG A 61 -9.04 -2.44 12.42
CA ARG A 61 -10.25 -1.68 12.75
C ARG A 61 -10.57 -0.58 11.72
N SER A 62 -9.73 -0.43 10.69
CA SER A 62 -9.88 0.65 9.71
C SER A 62 -11.04 0.42 8.76
N PRO A 63 -11.91 1.44 8.50
CA PRO A 63 -13.08 1.31 7.62
C PRO A 63 -12.78 0.81 6.21
N LYS A 64 -11.58 1.08 5.67
CA LYS A 64 -11.19 0.60 4.34
C LYS A 64 -11.26 -0.92 4.19
N LEU A 65 -11.14 -1.67 5.29
CA LEU A 65 -11.23 -3.14 5.24
C LEU A 65 -12.66 -3.60 4.96
N ASP A 66 -13.66 -2.85 5.41
CA ASP A 66 -15.06 -3.16 5.09
C ASP A 66 -15.37 -2.83 3.63
N ASP A 67 -14.75 -1.78 3.08
CA ASP A 67 -14.85 -1.51 1.63
C ASP A 67 -14.24 -2.66 0.82
N ILE A 68 -13.03 -3.12 1.18
CA ILE A 68 -12.35 -4.23 0.50
C ILE A 68 -13.17 -5.53 0.59
N LYS A 69 -13.78 -5.82 1.74
CA LYS A 69 -14.65 -7.01 1.91
C LYS A 69 -15.86 -6.95 0.98
N LYS A 70 -16.43 -5.77 0.76
CA LYS A 70 -17.60 -5.56 -0.12
C LYS A 70 -17.20 -5.55 -1.59
N ASN A 71 -16.09 -4.89 -1.91
CA ASN A 71 -15.56 -4.81 -3.27
C ASN A 71 -14.02 -4.87 -3.24
N PRO A 72 -13.42 -6.02 -3.58
CA PRO A 72 -11.98 -6.19 -3.57
C PRO A 72 -11.26 -5.48 -4.73
N ASN A 73 -11.98 -4.95 -5.72
CA ASN A 73 -11.38 -4.22 -6.83
C ASN A 73 -10.94 -2.84 -6.35
N THR A 74 -9.63 -2.60 -6.41
CA THR A 74 -8.99 -1.41 -5.87
C THR A 74 -7.99 -0.83 -6.87
N VAL A 75 -7.56 0.40 -6.61
CA VAL A 75 -6.55 1.06 -7.44
C VAL A 75 -5.49 1.67 -6.54
N CYS A 76 -4.23 1.47 -6.89
CA CYS A 76 -3.11 2.24 -6.36
C CYS A 76 -2.65 3.25 -7.40
N LEU A 77 -2.42 4.49 -6.97
CA LEU A 77 -1.83 5.55 -7.77
C LEU A 77 -0.54 6.01 -7.11
N VAL A 78 0.50 6.14 -7.89
CA VAL A 78 1.75 6.78 -7.48
C VAL A 78 2.29 7.64 -8.60
N TYR A 79 2.83 8.81 -8.25
CA TYR A 79 3.48 9.73 -9.17
C TYR A 79 4.78 10.23 -8.58
N SER A 80 5.85 10.13 -9.35
CA SER A 80 7.13 10.76 -9.05
C SER A 80 7.31 12.00 -9.92
N TYR A 81 7.34 13.16 -9.29
CA TYR A 81 7.69 14.41 -9.99
C TYR A 81 9.12 14.36 -10.52
N LYS A 82 10.04 13.81 -9.72
CA LYS A 82 11.46 13.69 -10.06
C LYS A 82 11.70 12.78 -11.27
N LEU A 83 11.03 11.64 -11.29
CA LEU A 83 11.12 10.65 -12.37
C LEU A 83 10.12 10.91 -13.49
N LYS A 84 9.20 11.89 -13.33
CA LYS A 84 8.11 12.22 -14.25
C LYS A 84 7.28 10.98 -14.63
N THR A 85 7.13 10.06 -13.71
CA THR A 85 6.52 8.76 -13.97
C THR A 85 5.30 8.57 -13.07
N GLN A 86 4.18 8.20 -13.68
CA GLN A 86 2.94 7.81 -13.00
C GLN A 86 2.67 6.33 -13.22
N LEU A 87 2.26 5.64 -12.16
CA LEU A 87 1.66 4.31 -12.26
C LEU A 87 0.24 4.35 -11.70
N ARG A 88 -0.73 3.91 -12.49
CA ARG A 88 -2.07 3.56 -12.03
C ARG A 88 -2.15 2.03 -12.04
N ILE A 89 -2.33 1.44 -10.88
CA ILE A 89 -2.23 0.00 -10.68
C ILE A 89 -3.61 -0.51 -10.28
N LYS A 90 -4.31 -1.22 -11.17
CA LYS A 90 -5.55 -1.91 -10.84
C LYS A 90 -5.23 -3.21 -10.14
N THR A 91 -5.91 -3.46 -9.04
CA THR A 91 -5.62 -4.61 -8.17
C THR A 91 -6.88 -5.29 -7.68
N VAL A 92 -6.74 -6.55 -7.29
CA VAL A 92 -7.70 -7.26 -6.44
C VAL A 92 -7.06 -7.44 -5.07
N SER A 93 -7.68 -6.85 -4.05
CA SER A 93 -7.16 -6.84 -2.69
C SER A 93 -7.61 -8.05 -1.88
N SER A 94 -6.70 -8.58 -1.05
CA SER A 94 -6.94 -9.65 -0.10
C SER A 94 -6.49 -9.22 1.30
N ILE A 95 -7.31 -9.50 2.30
CA ILE A 95 -7.05 -9.16 3.70
C ILE A 95 -6.46 -10.39 4.39
N HIS A 96 -5.32 -10.20 5.08
CA HIS A 96 -4.69 -11.21 5.90
C HIS A 96 -4.70 -10.79 7.36
N TYR A 97 -5.38 -11.57 8.17
CA TYR A 97 -5.49 -11.43 9.61
C TYR A 97 -5.52 -12.82 10.23
N ASP A 98 -4.78 -13.01 11.31
CA ASP A 98 -4.67 -14.29 12.05
C ASP A 98 -4.26 -15.49 11.16
N ASN A 99 -3.32 -15.28 10.26
CA ASN A 99 -2.74 -16.32 9.39
C ASN A 99 -1.21 -16.18 9.29
N SER A 100 -0.57 -17.08 8.56
CA SER A 100 0.90 -17.09 8.41
C SER A 100 1.46 -15.79 7.81
N ILE A 101 0.81 -15.24 6.78
CA ILE A 101 1.24 -13.99 6.12
C ILE A 101 1.20 -12.82 7.11
N TRP A 102 0.14 -12.73 7.90
CA TRP A 102 -0.03 -11.73 8.95
C TRP A 102 1.05 -11.87 10.03
N ASN A 103 1.26 -13.10 10.52
CA ASN A 103 2.26 -13.37 11.56
C ASN A 103 3.69 -13.07 11.08
N ASP A 104 4.05 -13.50 9.87
CA ASP A 104 5.37 -13.25 9.29
C ASP A 104 5.62 -11.76 9.05
N SER A 105 4.58 -11.04 8.61
CA SER A 105 4.66 -9.59 8.39
C SER A 105 4.82 -8.85 9.72
N TRP A 106 4.09 -9.26 10.77
CA TRP A 106 4.26 -8.69 12.10
C TRP A 106 5.68 -8.87 12.62
N ASN A 107 6.22 -10.09 12.54
CA ASN A 107 7.56 -10.41 13.02
C ASN A 107 8.66 -9.59 12.32
N LYS A 108 8.46 -9.26 11.04
CA LYS A 108 9.37 -8.42 10.25
C LYS A 108 9.15 -6.91 10.45
N THR A 109 8.06 -6.51 11.09
CA THR A 109 7.74 -5.09 11.31
C THR A 109 8.55 -4.53 12.48
N GLY A 110 9.32 -3.47 12.25
CA GLY A 110 10.12 -2.81 13.28
C GLY A 110 9.28 -2.19 14.40
N LEU A 111 9.82 -2.14 15.61
CA LEU A 111 9.11 -1.69 16.81
C LEU A 111 8.50 -0.29 16.69
N SER A 112 9.21 0.65 16.06
CA SER A 112 8.67 2.00 15.81
C SER A 112 7.42 2.00 14.92
N SER A 113 7.33 1.06 13.97
CA SER A 113 6.15 0.89 13.11
C SER A 113 5.02 0.13 13.80
N ARG A 114 5.35 -0.85 14.68
CA ARG A 114 4.37 -1.57 15.50
C ARG A 114 3.64 -0.63 16.46
N LYS A 115 4.30 0.45 16.91
CA LYS A 115 3.70 1.48 17.78
C LYS A 115 2.37 2.03 17.25
N CYS A 116 2.22 2.18 15.94
CA CYS A 116 0.98 2.69 15.34
C CYS A 116 -0.26 1.84 15.64
N TYR A 117 -0.07 0.58 16.04
CA TYR A 117 -1.16 -0.36 16.34
C TYR A 117 -1.52 -0.41 17.86
N LEU A 118 -0.82 0.38 18.68
CA LEU A 118 -1.06 0.48 20.14
C LEU A 118 -2.10 1.54 20.51
N THR A 119 -2.64 2.26 19.54
CA THR A 119 -3.65 3.29 19.77
C THR A 119 -4.96 2.69 20.27
N LYS A 120 -5.58 3.35 21.27
CA LYS A 120 -6.88 2.96 21.84
C LYS A 120 -8.05 3.25 20.89
N TYR A 121 -7.91 4.23 20.01
CA TYR A 121 -8.97 4.63 19.10
C TYR A 121 -8.94 3.82 17.79
N ASN A 122 -10.12 3.55 17.25
CA ASN A 122 -10.22 3.03 15.89
C ASN A 122 -9.87 4.13 14.89
N PRO A 123 -9.15 3.82 13.80
CA PRO A 123 -8.90 4.80 12.75
C PRO A 123 -10.21 5.44 12.24
N SER A 124 -10.20 6.74 12.03
CA SER A 124 -11.36 7.53 11.57
C SER A 124 -12.55 7.61 12.55
N SER A 125 -12.40 7.19 13.80
CA SER A 125 -13.45 7.44 14.82
C SER A 125 -13.44 8.89 15.29
N ASN A 126 -14.61 9.40 15.64
CA ASN A 126 -14.73 10.72 16.29
C ASN A 126 -14.12 10.66 17.69
N ILE A 127 -13.39 11.71 18.04
CA ILE A 127 -12.85 11.97 19.38
C ILE A 127 -13.19 13.38 19.80
N GLU A 128 -13.40 13.62 21.09
CA GLU A 128 -13.80 14.95 21.61
C GLU A 128 -12.66 15.95 21.58
N GLU A 129 -11.42 15.48 21.86
CA GLU A 129 -10.24 16.33 21.89
C GLU A 129 -9.10 15.70 21.08
N LYS A 130 -8.13 16.53 20.67
CA LYS A 130 -6.94 16.07 19.95
C LYS A 130 -6.12 15.11 20.79
N ASP A 131 -6.14 13.82 20.44
CA ASP A 131 -5.34 12.77 21.08
C ASP A 131 -4.87 11.77 20.00
N ASP A 132 -3.62 11.31 20.09
CA ASP A 132 -3.07 10.26 19.23
C ASP A 132 -3.49 8.84 19.65
N GLY A 133 -4.13 8.72 20.80
CA GLY A 133 -4.60 7.47 21.40
C GLY A 133 -3.50 6.54 21.89
N LEU A 134 -2.24 6.97 21.85
CA LEU A 134 -1.13 6.15 22.35
C LEU A 134 -1.07 6.18 23.89
N PRO A 135 -0.64 5.06 24.53
CA PRO A 135 -0.31 5.05 25.95
C PRO A 135 0.68 6.16 26.30
N LEU A 136 0.46 6.83 27.45
CA LEU A 136 1.27 7.98 27.87
C LEU A 136 2.75 7.64 27.97
N GLU A 137 3.10 6.46 28.45
CA GLU A 137 4.45 5.95 28.59
C GLU A 137 5.19 5.74 27.26
N LEU A 138 4.44 5.66 26.15
CA LEU A 138 4.98 5.47 24.80
C LEU A 138 5.03 6.76 23.97
N LYS A 139 4.49 7.87 24.49
CA LYS A 139 4.58 9.17 23.79
C LYS A 139 6.04 9.59 23.64
N GLY A 140 6.49 9.83 22.40
CA GLY A 140 7.88 10.16 22.08
C GLY A 140 8.90 9.00 22.17
N LYS A 141 8.48 7.79 22.51
CA LYS A 141 9.37 6.62 22.69
C LYS A 141 9.04 5.49 21.71
N THR A 142 10.01 4.62 21.46
CA THR A 142 9.80 3.35 20.77
C THR A 142 9.42 2.29 21.82
N PRO A 143 8.37 1.47 21.60
CA PRO A 143 8.00 0.41 22.51
C PRO A 143 9.07 -0.68 22.57
N THR A 144 9.13 -1.43 23.67
CA THR A 144 9.86 -2.69 23.73
C THR A 144 9.14 -3.75 22.86
N SER A 145 9.79 -4.88 22.61
CA SER A 145 9.17 -6.00 21.90
C SER A 145 7.89 -6.46 22.62
N GLU A 146 7.96 -6.67 23.93
CA GLU A 146 6.85 -7.08 24.76
C GLU A 146 5.68 -6.08 24.72
N GLN A 147 5.96 -4.80 24.95
CA GLN A 147 4.93 -3.74 24.84
C GLN A 147 4.29 -3.69 23.46
N SER A 148 5.06 -3.96 22.40
CA SER A 148 4.55 -3.89 21.02
C SER A 148 3.56 -5.01 20.70
N GLU A 149 3.64 -6.18 21.36
CA GLU A 149 2.77 -7.34 21.09
C GLU A 149 1.29 -7.04 21.34
N GLU A 150 0.97 -6.13 22.24
CA GLU A 150 -0.41 -5.67 22.46
C GLU A 150 -1.06 -5.05 21.21
N GLY A 151 -0.24 -4.51 20.31
CA GLY A 151 -0.70 -3.95 19.04
C GLY A 151 -0.99 -4.99 17.96
N LYS A 152 -0.53 -6.23 18.11
CA LYS A 152 -0.65 -7.29 17.10
C LYS A 152 -2.11 -7.56 16.72
N LYS A 153 -3.02 -7.52 17.69
CA LYS A 153 -4.48 -7.68 17.49
C LYS A 153 -5.09 -6.62 16.55
N ASN A 154 -4.45 -5.45 16.45
CA ASN A 154 -4.89 -4.37 15.58
C ASN A 154 -4.13 -4.34 14.24
N PHE A 155 -3.13 -5.17 14.07
CA PHE A 155 -2.33 -5.24 12.84
C PHE A 155 -3.05 -6.05 11.77
N CYS A 156 -2.96 -5.60 10.53
CA CYS A 156 -3.51 -6.27 9.37
C CYS A 156 -2.63 -6.06 8.15
N VAL A 157 -2.59 -7.06 7.29
CA VAL A 157 -1.88 -7.04 6.01
C VAL A 157 -2.88 -7.04 4.87
N VAL A 158 -2.64 -6.19 3.88
CA VAL A 158 -3.41 -6.19 2.63
C VAL A 158 -2.48 -6.49 1.47
N ASP A 159 -2.72 -7.62 0.81
CA ASP A 159 -2.12 -7.98 -0.47
C ASP A 159 -3.01 -7.52 -1.61
N ASN A 160 -2.39 -6.89 -2.60
CA ASN A 160 -3.06 -6.34 -3.76
C ASN A 160 -2.48 -7.04 -5.00
N LYS A 161 -3.18 -8.04 -5.51
CA LYS A 161 -2.80 -8.74 -6.74
C LYS A 161 -2.97 -7.77 -7.91
N ILE A 162 -1.89 -7.48 -8.60
CA ILE A 162 -1.87 -6.59 -9.75
C ILE A 162 -2.58 -7.27 -10.93
N ILE A 163 -3.54 -6.57 -11.50
CA ILE A 163 -4.29 -6.98 -12.69
C ILE A 163 -3.76 -6.23 -13.91
N GLU A 164 -3.54 -4.92 -13.74
CA GLU A 164 -3.09 -4.03 -14.80
C GLU A 164 -2.25 -2.91 -14.22
N ILE A 165 -1.21 -2.50 -14.93
CA ILE A 165 -0.46 -1.27 -14.65
C ILE A 165 -0.55 -0.37 -15.89
N ASP A 166 -1.06 0.83 -15.71
CA ASP A 166 -1.00 1.93 -16.68
C ASP A 166 0.22 2.79 -16.31
N TYR A 167 1.27 2.63 -17.10
CA TYR A 167 2.52 3.38 -17.01
C TYR A 167 2.46 4.60 -17.89
N LEU A 168 2.71 5.78 -17.33
CA LEU A 168 2.82 7.05 -18.04
C LEU A 168 4.13 7.74 -17.69
N TYR A 169 4.95 8.01 -18.68
CA TYR A 169 6.17 8.80 -18.56
C TYR A 169 6.00 10.15 -19.27
N LEU A 170 6.15 11.24 -18.50
CA LEU A 170 5.96 12.59 -18.96
C LEU A 170 7.31 13.23 -19.35
N LYS A 171 7.55 13.42 -20.64
CA LYS A 171 8.75 14.12 -21.14
C LYS A 171 8.40 15.15 -22.21
N SER A 172 9.18 16.22 -22.29
CA SER A 172 8.95 17.33 -23.22
C SER A 172 9.08 16.93 -24.69
N SER A 173 9.87 15.89 -24.99
CA SER A 173 10.06 15.37 -26.36
C SER A 173 8.93 14.43 -26.83
N GLY A 174 7.89 14.24 -26.02
CA GLY A 174 6.77 13.33 -26.26
C GLY A 174 6.58 12.34 -25.11
N HIS A 175 5.34 12.22 -24.63
CA HIS A 175 5.00 11.30 -23.55
C HIS A 175 5.01 9.85 -24.03
N GLU A 176 5.26 8.93 -23.11
CA GLU A 176 5.17 7.48 -23.36
C GLU A 176 4.13 6.90 -22.43
N ARG A 177 3.18 6.11 -22.95
CA ARG A 177 2.18 5.44 -22.14
C ARG A 177 1.96 4.01 -22.57
N MET A 178 2.02 3.08 -21.61
CA MET A 178 1.86 1.65 -21.86
C MET A 178 0.93 1.05 -20.82
N VAL A 179 0.07 0.15 -21.26
CA VAL A 179 -0.70 -0.72 -20.38
C VAL A 179 -0.03 -2.09 -20.32
N LEU A 180 0.26 -2.52 -19.10
CA LEU A 180 0.75 -3.86 -18.77
C LEU A 180 -0.44 -4.65 -18.19
N ASP A 181 -1.13 -5.44 -19.03
CA ASP A 181 -2.26 -6.28 -18.63
C ASP A 181 -1.77 -7.68 -18.26
N PHE A 182 -1.76 -7.97 -16.96
CA PHE A 182 -1.32 -9.25 -16.42
C PHE A 182 -2.38 -10.34 -16.51
N SER A 183 -3.66 -9.98 -16.64
CA SER A 183 -4.75 -10.93 -16.78
C SER A 183 -4.71 -11.64 -18.14
N ASN A 184 -4.35 -10.90 -19.19
CA ASN A 184 -4.28 -11.39 -20.57
C ASN A 184 -2.84 -11.58 -21.05
N ASN A 185 -1.85 -11.34 -20.18
CA ASN A 185 -0.41 -11.36 -20.54
C ASN A 185 -0.11 -10.50 -21.77
N LYS A 186 -0.72 -9.31 -21.85
CA LYS A 186 -0.63 -8.40 -23.00
C LYS A 186 -0.11 -7.04 -22.56
N PHE A 187 0.96 -6.57 -23.24
CA PHE A 187 1.53 -5.26 -23.02
C PHE A 187 1.36 -4.42 -24.30
N SER A 188 0.78 -3.25 -24.18
CA SER A 188 0.36 -2.44 -25.33
C SER A 188 0.65 -0.96 -25.12
N TRP A 189 1.25 -0.33 -26.11
CA TRP A 189 1.33 1.13 -26.19
C TRP A 189 -0.05 1.71 -26.42
N ILE A 190 -0.37 2.78 -25.70
CA ILE A 190 -1.59 3.56 -25.87
C ILE A 190 -1.27 5.04 -25.97
N ALA A 191 -2.18 5.84 -26.49
CA ALA A 191 -2.02 7.29 -26.55
C ALA A 191 -1.91 7.86 -25.12
N PRO A 192 -0.97 8.77 -24.84
CA PRO A 192 -0.79 9.42 -23.56
C PRO A 192 -1.93 10.37 -23.18
#